data_5d797102cfceeb1ebc873fab7dba79d1
#
_entry.id   5d797102cfceeb1ebc873fab7dba79d1
#
_cell.length_a   1.000
_cell.length_b   1.000
_cell.length_c   1.000
_cell.angle_alpha   90.00
_cell.angle_beta   90.00
_cell.angle_gamma   90.00
#
_symmetry.space_group_name_H-M   'P 1'
#
loop_
_entity.id
_entity.type
_entity.pdbx_description
1 polymer ?
#
loop_
_entity_poly.entity_id
_entity_poly.type
_entity_poly.pdbx_seq_one_letter_code
_entity_poly.pdbx_strand_id
1 'polypeptide(L)'
;MKKIVVATKNEGKVKEILAAFQKLPVELLTLKEFGSLPEAVEDADTFEGNARLKARFYAERTGCACLADDSGLEVEVLGGAPGVHSARYSGRHDDAANNEKLVAELQKRGAVESAAAFRCVLVLHDADGTELISEGTCVGRVRQEPRGAGGFGYDPYFYLASGKSLAELTVSEKQAVSHRGAALRLMAAQMKEHLT
;
A
#
# COMPACT_ATOMS: atom_id res chain seq x y z
N MET A 1 -11.82 -4.86 23.62
CA MET A 1 -11.00 -5.10 22.43
C MET A 1 -10.17 -3.85 22.15
N LYS A 2 -8.92 -4.01 21.72
CA LYS A 2 -8.07 -2.88 21.34
C LYS A 2 -8.61 -2.25 20.06
N LYS A 3 -8.74 -0.91 20.06
CA LYS A 3 -9.16 -0.16 18.88
C LYS A 3 -7.94 0.21 18.05
N ILE A 4 -8.01 -0.08 16.76
CA ILE A 4 -6.94 0.24 15.80
C ILE A 4 -7.54 0.97 14.61
N VAL A 5 -7.05 2.17 14.36
CA VAL A 5 -7.47 2.99 13.22
C VAL A 5 -6.64 2.64 12.00
N VAL A 6 -7.30 2.30 10.91
CA VAL A 6 -6.69 2.12 9.59
C VAL A 6 -6.43 3.51 8.99
N ALA A 7 -5.17 3.97 9.10
CA ALA A 7 -4.74 5.33 8.82
C ALA A 7 -4.49 5.57 7.32
N THR A 8 -5.52 5.36 6.49
CA THR A 8 -5.49 5.65 5.05
C THR A 8 -6.86 6.08 4.55
N LYS A 9 -6.89 7.00 3.59
CA LYS A 9 -8.09 7.43 2.87
C LYS A 9 -8.32 6.62 1.58
N ASN A 10 -7.35 5.79 1.16
CA ASN A 10 -7.47 4.94 -0.02
C ASN A 10 -8.41 3.76 0.27
N GLU A 11 -9.59 3.75 -0.35
CA GLU A 11 -10.61 2.73 -0.12
C GLU A 11 -10.17 1.32 -0.52
N GLY A 12 -9.33 1.18 -1.54
CA GLY A 12 -8.75 -0.10 -1.94
C GLY A 12 -7.87 -0.68 -0.83
N LYS A 13 -6.99 0.13 -0.26
CA LYS A 13 -6.13 -0.26 0.88
C LYS A 13 -6.99 -0.62 2.10
N VAL A 14 -7.99 0.20 2.43
CA VAL A 14 -8.91 -0.06 3.56
C VAL A 14 -9.56 -1.44 3.41
N LYS A 15 -10.12 -1.76 2.24
CA LYS A 15 -10.76 -3.06 1.98
C LYS A 15 -9.81 -4.24 2.19
N GLU A 16 -8.58 -4.14 1.68
CA GLU A 16 -7.57 -5.20 1.81
C GLU A 16 -7.15 -5.40 3.28
N ILE A 17 -6.95 -4.31 4.04
CA ILE A 17 -6.56 -4.36 5.46
C ILE A 17 -7.69 -4.95 6.32
N LEU A 18 -8.93 -4.47 6.16
CA LEU A 18 -10.07 -4.98 6.90
C LEU A 18 -10.29 -6.47 6.65
N ALA A 19 -10.19 -6.92 5.39
CA ALA A 19 -10.32 -8.34 5.05
C ALA A 19 -9.22 -9.21 5.69
N ALA A 20 -7.98 -8.72 5.73
CA ALA A 20 -6.86 -9.47 6.31
C ALA A 20 -6.96 -9.62 7.83
N PHE A 21 -7.50 -8.63 8.53
CA PHE A 21 -7.51 -8.58 9.99
C PHE A 21 -8.86 -8.95 10.62
N GLN A 22 -9.86 -9.34 9.82
CA GLN A 22 -11.20 -9.71 10.31
C GLN A 22 -11.23 -10.80 11.38
N LYS A 23 -10.18 -11.63 11.49
CA LYS A 23 -10.06 -12.72 12.48
C LYS A 23 -9.21 -12.35 13.70
N LEU A 24 -8.67 -11.14 13.76
CA LEU A 24 -7.92 -10.67 14.91
C LEU A 24 -8.88 -10.18 16.01
N PRO A 25 -8.53 -10.32 17.30
CA PRO A 25 -9.35 -9.86 18.43
C PRO A 25 -9.19 -8.34 18.65
N VAL A 26 -9.39 -7.55 17.61
CA VAL A 26 -9.28 -6.08 17.59
C VAL A 26 -10.53 -5.47 16.96
N GLU A 27 -10.83 -4.23 17.35
CA GLU A 27 -11.84 -3.41 16.70
C GLU A 27 -11.14 -2.50 15.68
N LEU A 28 -11.43 -2.71 14.39
CA LEU A 28 -10.85 -1.90 13.32
C LEU A 28 -11.77 -0.72 13.02
N LEU A 29 -11.21 0.48 13.11
CA LEU A 29 -11.86 1.74 12.78
C LEU A 29 -11.22 2.33 11.54
N THR A 30 -11.96 3.21 10.86
CA THR A 30 -11.43 3.96 9.70
C THR A 30 -11.34 5.44 10.05
N LEU A 31 -10.56 6.21 9.28
CA LEU A 31 -10.48 7.66 9.48
C LEU A 31 -11.82 8.37 9.32
N LYS A 32 -12.77 7.78 8.58
CA LYS A 32 -14.12 8.35 8.38
C LYS A 32 -14.91 8.49 9.69
N GLU A 33 -14.60 7.66 10.69
CA GLU A 33 -15.28 7.67 11.99
C GLU A 33 -14.83 8.84 12.89
N PHE A 34 -13.75 9.51 12.52
CA PHE A 34 -13.19 10.66 13.26
C PHE A 34 -13.48 12.03 12.59
N GLY A 35 -14.39 12.05 11.62
CA GLY A 35 -14.74 13.27 10.90
C GLY A 35 -13.68 13.70 9.89
N SER A 36 -13.56 15.02 9.67
CA SER A 36 -12.60 15.59 8.73
C SER A 36 -11.24 15.78 9.40
N LEU A 37 -10.36 14.81 9.24
CA LEU A 37 -8.98 14.95 9.69
C LEU A 37 -8.10 15.51 8.56
N PRO A 38 -7.10 16.38 8.89
CA PRO A 38 -6.12 16.84 7.92
C PRO A 38 -5.29 15.65 7.39
N GLU A 39 -4.62 15.85 6.27
CA GLU A 39 -3.72 14.82 5.73
C GLU A 39 -2.35 14.88 6.41
N ALA A 40 -1.77 13.70 6.64
CA ALA A 40 -0.41 13.60 7.09
C ALA A 40 0.54 14.06 5.97
N VAL A 41 1.58 14.81 6.34
CA VAL A 41 2.65 15.16 5.41
C VAL A 41 3.55 13.94 5.24
N GLU A 42 3.67 13.46 4.01
CA GLU A 42 4.49 12.30 3.63
C GLU A 42 5.69 12.82 2.82
N ASP A 43 6.69 13.32 3.51
CA ASP A 43 7.89 13.95 2.95
C ASP A 43 9.19 13.16 3.21
N ALA A 44 9.08 11.93 3.73
CA ALA A 44 10.21 11.05 3.89
C ALA A 44 10.61 10.40 2.54
N ASP A 45 11.91 10.08 2.43
CA ASP A 45 12.49 9.45 1.24
C ASP A 45 12.26 7.94 1.17
N THR A 46 11.62 7.34 2.18
CA THR A 46 11.37 5.91 2.29
C THR A 46 9.92 5.59 2.62
N PHE A 47 9.45 4.42 2.18
CA PHE A 47 8.12 3.91 2.53
C PHE A 47 7.95 3.77 4.06
N GLU A 48 8.97 3.26 4.75
CA GLU A 48 8.93 3.14 6.21
C GLU A 48 8.81 4.51 6.88
N GLY A 49 9.60 5.49 6.45
CA GLY A 49 9.53 6.86 6.98
C GLY A 49 8.14 7.46 6.83
N ASN A 50 7.54 7.38 5.64
CA ASN A 50 6.20 7.88 5.40
C ASN A 50 5.13 7.12 6.19
N ALA A 51 5.23 5.79 6.29
CA ALA A 51 4.30 5.00 7.10
C ALA A 51 4.38 5.38 8.58
N ARG A 52 5.58 5.59 9.13
CA ARG A 52 5.78 6.07 10.51
C ARG A 52 5.18 7.46 10.75
N LEU A 53 5.47 8.42 9.86
CA LEU A 53 4.90 9.77 9.93
C LEU A 53 3.37 9.71 9.98
N LYS A 54 2.78 8.93 9.08
CA LYS A 54 1.34 8.75 8.97
C LYS A 54 0.74 8.09 10.21
N ALA A 55 1.34 7.00 10.70
CA ALA A 55 0.85 6.28 11.87
C ALA A 55 0.82 7.17 13.12
N ARG A 56 1.92 7.87 13.40
CA ARG A 56 2.05 8.80 14.54
C ARG A 56 1.07 9.98 14.41
N PHE A 57 1.01 10.59 13.22
CA PHE A 57 0.13 11.74 12.97
C PHE A 57 -1.34 11.46 13.28
N TYR A 58 -1.83 10.29 12.87
CA TYR A 58 -3.22 9.92 13.12
C TYR A 58 -3.43 9.34 14.53
N ALA A 59 -2.44 8.69 15.14
CA ALA A 59 -2.52 8.24 16.53
C ALA A 59 -2.71 9.42 17.49
N GLU A 60 -1.94 10.50 17.32
CA GLU A 60 -2.07 11.72 18.10
C GLU A 60 -3.47 12.37 17.99
N ARG A 61 -4.11 12.28 16.82
CA ARG A 61 -5.40 12.94 16.54
C ARG A 61 -6.60 12.10 16.90
N THR A 62 -6.46 10.79 16.86
CA THR A 62 -7.55 9.85 17.14
C THR A 62 -7.53 9.35 18.59
N GLY A 63 -6.39 9.47 19.28
CA GLY A 63 -6.18 8.88 20.60
C GLY A 63 -6.20 7.34 20.59
N CYS A 64 -6.03 6.72 19.44
CA CYS A 64 -6.05 5.27 19.25
C CYS A 64 -4.75 4.77 18.64
N ALA A 65 -4.48 3.48 18.79
CA ALA A 65 -3.45 2.84 17.98
C ALA A 65 -3.77 3.01 16.49
N CYS A 66 -2.77 3.33 15.67
CA CYS A 66 -2.95 3.56 14.24
C CYS A 66 -2.06 2.67 13.40
N LEU A 67 -2.68 1.99 12.44
CA LEU A 67 -2.00 1.22 11.40
C LEU A 67 -1.95 2.04 10.11
N ALA A 68 -0.76 2.43 9.72
CA ALA A 68 -0.51 3.11 8.45
C ALA A 68 0.15 2.19 7.44
N ASP A 69 -0.15 2.44 6.17
CA ASP A 69 0.42 1.79 5.00
C ASP A 69 1.08 2.86 4.12
N ASP A 70 2.35 2.65 3.80
CA ASP A 70 2.94 3.32 2.65
C ASP A 70 3.47 2.27 1.68
N SER A 71 3.15 2.47 0.40
CA SER A 71 3.40 1.47 -0.64
C SER A 71 3.53 2.12 -2.00
N GLY A 72 4.30 1.49 -2.87
CA GLY A 72 4.51 2.00 -4.21
C GLY A 72 5.11 0.98 -5.15
N LEU A 73 5.20 1.41 -6.39
CA LEU A 73 5.77 0.68 -7.51
C LEU A 73 7.19 1.20 -7.79
N GLU A 74 8.14 0.28 -7.85
CA GLU A 74 9.51 0.56 -8.28
C GLU A 74 9.75 -0.10 -9.64
N VAL A 75 10.16 0.68 -10.64
CA VAL A 75 10.39 0.21 -12.02
C VAL A 75 11.87 0.35 -12.37
N GLU A 76 12.50 -0.77 -12.73
CA GLU A 76 13.95 -0.83 -12.92
C GLU A 76 14.44 0.14 -14.01
N VAL A 77 13.84 0.13 -15.21
CA VAL A 77 14.24 1.01 -16.32
C VAL A 77 14.01 2.49 -16.01
N LEU A 78 13.19 2.81 -15.02
CA LEU A 78 12.93 4.17 -14.54
C LEU A 78 13.77 4.54 -13.31
N GLY A 79 14.79 3.73 -12.97
CA GLY A 79 15.65 3.98 -11.82
C GLY A 79 14.95 3.90 -10.48
N GLY A 80 13.90 3.06 -10.37
CA GLY A 80 13.09 2.90 -9.17
C GLY A 80 11.86 3.83 -9.09
N ALA A 81 11.71 4.77 -10.04
CA ALA A 81 10.48 5.58 -10.08
C ALA A 81 9.26 4.69 -10.45
N PRO A 82 8.06 5.06 -9.99
CA PRO A 82 7.67 6.21 -9.18
C PRO A 82 8.04 6.12 -7.67
N GLY A 83 8.33 4.93 -7.10
CA GLY A 83 8.76 4.77 -5.73
C GLY A 83 7.78 5.37 -4.71
N VAL A 84 8.27 6.14 -3.75
CA VAL A 84 7.43 6.82 -2.72
C VAL A 84 6.44 7.83 -3.31
N HIS A 85 6.59 8.22 -4.57
CA HIS A 85 5.68 9.14 -5.26
C HIS A 85 4.57 8.41 -6.02
N SER A 86 4.41 7.10 -5.87
CA SER A 86 3.48 6.28 -6.65
C SER A 86 2.05 6.80 -6.66
N ALA A 87 1.51 7.22 -5.53
CA ALA A 87 0.14 7.71 -5.43
C ALA A 87 -0.09 9.05 -6.15
N ARG A 88 0.97 9.82 -6.38
CA ARG A 88 0.92 11.17 -7.00
C ARG A 88 1.95 11.32 -8.13
N TYR A 89 2.25 10.25 -8.83
CA TYR A 89 3.29 10.23 -9.87
C TYR A 89 3.04 11.24 -10.99
N SER A 90 1.79 11.45 -11.37
CA SER A 90 1.37 12.48 -12.34
C SER A 90 1.36 13.91 -11.78
N GLY A 91 1.61 14.08 -10.47
CA GLY A 91 1.40 15.34 -9.73
C GLY A 91 0.00 15.44 -9.12
N ARG A 92 -0.86 14.45 -9.32
CA ARG A 92 -2.23 14.35 -8.78
C ARG A 92 -2.48 12.96 -8.21
N HIS A 93 -3.41 12.86 -7.26
CA HIS A 93 -3.92 11.57 -6.77
C HIS A 93 -4.99 11.03 -7.73
N ASP A 94 -4.55 10.60 -8.92
CA ASP A 94 -5.40 10.11 -9.99
C ASP A 94 -4.72 8.89 -10.65
N ASP A 95 -5.33 7.71 -10.45
CA ASP A 95 -4.77 6.44 -10.92
C ASP A 95 -4.63 6.41 -12.45
N ALA A 96 -5.59 6.95 -13.20
CA ALA A 96 -5.54 6.99 -14.65
C ALA A 96 -4.37 7.86 -15.14
N ALA A 97 -4.23 9.08 -14.59
CA ALA A 97 -3.13 9.98 -14.92
C ALA A 97 -1.76 9.41 -14.51
N ASN A 98 -1.68 8.69 -13.38
CA ASN A 98 -0.46 8.03 -12.93
C ASN A 98 -0.06 6.89 -13.89
N ASN A 99 -1.02 6.11 -14.36
CA ASN A 99 -0.82 5.05 -15.34
C ASN A 99 -0.41 5.59 -16.72
N GLU A 100 -1.05 6.65 -17.19
CA GLU A 100 -0.66 7.34 -18.43
C GLU A 100 0.79 7.81 -18.37
N LYS A 101 1.20 8.41 -17.24
CA LYS A 101 2.59 8.82 -17.03
C LYS A 101 3.54 7.63 -17.00
N LEU A 102 3.19 6.52 -16.33
CA LEU A 102 4.00 5.31 -16.34
C LEU A 102 4.27 4.83 -17.76
N VAL A 103 3.23 4.71 -18.58
CA VAL A 103 3.34 4.29 -19.99
C VAL A 103 4.21 5.26 -20.80
N ALA A 104 3.99 6.56 -20.64
CA ALA A 104 4.78 7.59 -21.32
C ALA A 104 6.27 7.52 -20.96
N GLU A 105 6.59 7.30 -19.68
CA GLU A 105 7.99 7.15 -19.24
C GLU A 105 8.64 5.87 -19.77
N LEU A 106 7.90 4.74 -19.84
CA LEU A 106 8.39 3.52 -20.49
C LEU A 106 8.68 3.77 -21.98
N GLN A 107 7.76 4.45 -22.69
CA GLN A 107 7.93 4.80 -24.10
C GLN A 107 9.17 5.67 -24.34
N LYS A 108 9.39 6.69 -23.51
CA LYS A 108 10.59 7.56 -23.59
C LYS A 108 11.90 6.76 -23.43
N ARG A 109 11.88 5.65 -22.70
CA ARG A 109 13.02 4.75 -22.53
C ARG A 109 13.11 3.67 -23.62
N GLY A 110 12.16 3.65 -24.56
CA GLY A 110 12.07 2.60 -25.58
C GLY A 110 11.74 1.22 -24.99
N ALA A 111 11.18 1.17 -23.80
CA ALA A 111 10.91 -0.07 -23.07
C ALA A 111 9.44 -0.50 -23.24
N VAL A 112 9.20 -1.61 -23.90
CA VAL A 112 7.86 -2.23 -24.00
C VAL A 112 7.43 -2.80 -22.65
N GLU A 113 8.40 -3.34 -21.89
CA GLU A 113 8.23 -3.83 -20.54
C GLU A 113 9.50 -3.60 -19.70
N SER A 114 9.37 -3.65 -18.38
CA SER A 114 10.50 -3.57 -17.46
C SER A 114 10.26 -4.45 -16.24
N ALA A 115 11.35 -4.96 -15.65
CA ALA A 115 11.30 -5.51 -14.31
C ALA A 115 10.79 -4.46 -13.33
N ALA A 116 9.96 -4.88 -12.40
CA ALA A 116 9.36 -4.00 -11.41
C ALA A 116 9.05 -4.76 -10.12
N ALA A 117 8.91 -4.02 -9.04
CA ALA A 117 8.45 -4.55 -7.75
C ALA A 117 7.46 -3.59 -7.11
N PHE A 118 6.39 -4.14 -6.55
CA PHE A 118 5.61 -3.42 -5.56
C PHE A 118 6.20 -3.62 -4.17
N ARG A 119 6.23 -2.55 -3.41
CA ARG A 119 6.66 -2.53 -2.01
C ARG A 119 5.52 -2.03 -1.12
N CYS A 120 5.40 -2.61 0.07
CA CYS A 120 4.47 -2.15 1.09
C CYS A 120 5.15 -2.21 2.45
N VAL A 121 5.11 -1.12 3.18
CA VAL A 121 5.51 -1.06 4.58
C VAL A 121 4.29 -0.69 5.42
N LEU A 122 4.02 -1.51 6.43
CA LEU A 122 3.00 -1.25 7.44
C LEU A 122 3.67 -0.86 8.75
N VAL A 123 3.14 0.16 9.39
CA VAL A 123 3.55 0.58 10.74
C VAL A 123 2.30 0.66 11.61
N LEU A 124 2.27 -0.13 12.67
CA LEU A 124 1.32 0.03 13.76
C LEU A 124 2.00 0.84 14.87
N HIS A 125 1.51 2.03 15.14
CA HIS A 125 1.92 2.86 16.26
C HIS A 125 0.88 2.77 17.37
N ASP A 126 1.29 2.25 18.53
CA ASP A 126 0.44 2.05 19.68
C ASP A 126 0.45 3.26 20.62
N ALA A 127 -0.55 3.34 21.51
CA ALA A 127 -0.70 4.43 22.47
C ALA A 127 0.45 4.52 23.51
N ASP A 128 1.14 3.41 23.79
CA ASP A 128 2.31 3.35 24.66
C ASP A 128 3.63 3.75 23.96
N GLY A 129 3.56 4.09 22.67
CA GLY A 129 4.70 4.42 21.82
C GLY A 129 5.37 3.22 21.15
N THR A 130 4.91 1.99 21.41
CA THR A 130 5.41 0.80 20.72
C THR A 130 5.08 0.86 19.23
N GLU A 131 6.03 0.46 18.40
CA GLU A 131 5.83 0.34 16.96
C GLU A 131 6.09 -1.08 16.47
N LEU A 132 5.12 -1.64 15.75
CA LEU A 132 5.30 -2.87 15.00
C LEU A 132 5.44 -2.52 13.53
N ILE A 133 6.40 -3.16 12.85
CA ILE A 133 6.70 -2.87 11.45
C ILE A 133 6.71 -4.17 10.67
N SER A 134 6.08 -4.15 9.51
CA SER A 134 6.16 -5.26 8.56
C SER A 134 6.32 -4.75 7.14
N GLU A 135 7.01 -5.51 6.35
CA GLU A 135 7.30 -5.19 4.95
C GLU A 135 6.92 -6.36 4.05
N GLY A 136 6.43 -6.06 2.86
CA GLY A 136 6.14 -7.04 1.83
C GLY A 136 6.52 -6.53 0.45
N THR A 137 6.95 -7.46 -0.39
CA THR A 137 7.35 -7.18 -1.78
C THR A 137 6.66 -8.15 -2.72
N CYS A 138 6.24 -7.65 -3.88
CA CYS A 138 5.76 -8.46 -4.98
C CYS A 138 6.58 -8.15 -6.22
N VAL A 139 7.37 -9.11 -6.68
CA VAL A 139 8.22 -8.95 -7.87
C VAL A 139 7.44 -9.34 -9.12
N GLY A 140 7.61 -8.57 -10.18
CA GLY A 140 6.95 -8.80 -11.46
C GLY A 140 7.52 -7.91 -12.56
N ARG A 141 6.68 -7.56 -13.51
CA ARG A 141 7.03 -6.69 -14.63
C ARG A 141 5.92 -5.69 -14.88
N VAL A 142 6.27 -4.48 -15.29
CA VAL A 142 5.30 -3.55 -15.86
C VAL A 142 5.33 -3.63 -17.37
N ARG A 143 4.15 -3.44 -18.01
CA ARG A 143 3.97 -3.38 -19.45
C ARG A 143 3.18 -2.14 -19.84
N GLN A 144 3.33 -1.70 -21.09
CA GLN A 144 2.55 -0.57 -21.60
C GLN A 144 1.07 -0.92 -21.80
N GLU A 145 0.71 -2.20 -21.97
CA GLU A 145 -0.66 -2.66 -22.17
C GLU A 145 -1.31 -3.07 -20.86
N PRO A 146 -2.48 -2.51 -20.49
CA PRO A 146 -3.21 -2.93 -19.31
C PRO A 146 -4.00 -4.21 -19.56
N ARG A 147 -4.21 -5.01 -18.50
CA ARG A 147 -5.15 -6.14 -18.47
C ARG A 147 -5.93 -6.17 -17.17
N GLY A 148 -7.16 -6.64 -17.25
CA GLY A 148 -8.07 -6.75 -16.12
C GLY A 148 -8.68 -5.42 -15.72
N ALA A 149 -9.74 -5.50 -14.90
CA ALA A 149 -10.50 -4.35 -14.43
C ALA A 149 -10.63 -4.31 -12.90
N GLY A 150 -10.00 -5.26 -12.21
CA GLY A 150 -9.98 -5.34 -10.75
C GLY A 150 -8.86 -4.51 -10.15
N GLY A 151 -8.80 -4.49 -8.81
CA GLY A 151 -7.76 -3.79 -8.08
C GLY A 151 -7.85 -2.27 -8.16
N PHE A 152 -6.70 -1.61 -8.06
CA PHE A 152 -6.55 -0.15 -8.12
C PHE A 152 -5.09 0.22 -8.46
N GLY A 153 -4.83 1.51 -8.71
CA GLY A 153 -3.50 2.01 -9.01
C GLY A 153 -2.92 1.39 -10.27
N TYR A 154 -1.71 0.87 -10.17
CA TYR A 154 -0.96 0.28 -11.29
C TYR A 154 -1.27 -1.19 -11.54
N ASP A 155 -2.21 -1.81 -10.82
CA ASP A 155 -2.54 -3.23 -10.93
C ASP A 155 -2.77 -3.73 -12.37
N PRO A 156 -3.44 -2.99 -13.27
CA PRO A 156 -3.64 -3.44 -14.66
C PRO A 156 -2.35 -3.53 -15.47
N TYR A 157 -1.32 -2.78 -15.09
CA TYR A 157 -0.04 -2.70 -15.80
C TYR A 157 1.05 -3.58 -15.18
N PHE A 158 0.81 -4.15 -14.00
CA PHE A 158 1.76 -4.99 -13.28
C PHE A 158 1.45 -6.48 -13.49
N TYR A 159 2.39 -7.19 -14.08
CA TYR A 159 2.27 -8.59 -14.47
C TYR A 159 3.12 -9.50 -13.60
N LEU A 160 2.51 -10.58 -13.13
CA LEU A 160 3.16 -11.66 -12.40
C LEU A 160 3.86 -12.62 -13.35
N ALA A 161 4.72 -13.50 -12.80
CA ALA A 161 5.37 -14.57 -13.56
C ALA A 161 4.39 -15.54 -14.25
N SER A 162 3.16 -15.65 -13.74
CA SER A 162 2.08 -16.40 -14.37
C SER A 162 1.56 -15.79 -15.69
N GLY A 163 1.96 -14.56 -16.02
CA GLY A 163 1.47 -13.80 -17.17
C GLY A 163 0.13 -13.09 -16.93
N LYS A 164 -0.48 -13.23 -15.75
CA LYS A 164 -1.65 -12.43 -15.34
C LYS A 164 -1.21 -11.09 -14.76
N SER A 165 -2.00 -10.05 -14.99
CA SER A 165 -1.86 -8.80 -14.24
C SER A 165 -2.49 -8.95 -12.84
N LEU A 166 -2.13 -8.06 -11.91
CA LEU A 166 -2.78 -8.01 -10.59
C LEU A 166 -4.26 -7.66 -10.68
N ALA A 167 -4.67 -6.92 -11.72
CA ALA A 167 -6.07 -6.55 -11.95
C ALA A 167 -6.94 -7.71 -12.51
N GLU A 168 -6.33 -8.81 -12.93
CA GLU A 168 -7.03 -10.03 -13.36
C GLU A 168 -7.30 -11.00 -12.19
N LEU A 169 -6.79 -10.68 -10.99
CA LEU A 169 -6.95 -11.52 -9.80
C LEU A 169 -8.18 -11.12 -8.99
N THR A 170 -8.80 -12.10 -8.34
CA THR A 170 -9.75 -11.85 -7.27
C THR A 170 -9.06 -11.22 -6.06
N VAL A 171 -9.81 -10.62 -5.16
CA VAL A 171 -9.25 -10.03 -3.91
C VAL A 171 -8.46 -11.07 -3.11
N SER A 172 -8.99 -12.30 -3.00
CA SER A 172 -8.32 -13.39 -2.28
C SER A 172 -7.02 -13.84 -2.95
N GLU A 173 -7.02 -14.01 -4.27
CA GLU A 173 -5.82 -14.37 -5.04
C GLU A 173 -4.76 -13.26 -4.92
N LYS A 174 -5.17 -11.98 -5.04
CA LYS A 174 -4.28 -10.84 -4.87
C LYS A 174 -3.67 -10.79 -3.47
N GLN A 175 -4.46 -11.01 -2.41
CA GLN A 175 -3.93 -11.07 -1.04
C GLN A 175 -2.87 -12.16 -0.85
N ALA A 176 -3.00 -13.28 -1.54
CA ALA A 176 -2.04 -14.38 -1.44
C ALA A 176 -0.65 -14.02 -2.00
N VAL A 177 -0.60 -13.21 -3.08
CA VAL A 177 0.63 -12.97 -3.86
C VAL A 177 1.15 -11.53 -3.76
N SER A 178 0.34 -10.57 -3.32
CA SER A 178 0.71 -9.15 -3.34
C SER A 178 1.67 -8.75 -2.22
N HIS A 179 2.38 -7.66 -2.44
CA HIS A 179 3.22 -6.97 -1.47
C HIS A 179 2.46 -6.66 -0.17
N ARG A 180 1.25 -6.09 -0.28
CA ARG A 180 0.41 -5.77 0.90
C ARG A 180 -0.07 -7.03 1.60
N GLY A 181 -0.47 -8.06 0.86
CA GLY A 181 -0.85 -9.34 1.46
C GLY A 181 0.29 -9.96 2.27
N ALA A 182 1.53 -9.90 1.78
CA ALA A 182 2.71 -10.36 2.51
C ALA A 182 2.94 -9.53 3.80
N ALA A 183 2.94 -8.19 3.69
CA ALA A 183 3.09 -7.31 4.85
C ALA A 183 1.99 -7.51 5.89
N LEU A 184 0.73 -7.67 5.45
CA LEU A 184 -0.42 -7.89 6.35
C LEU A 184 -0.32 -9.22 7.10
N ARG A 185 0.15 -10.29 6.46
CA ARG A 185 0.37 -11.58 7.16
C ARG A 185 1.42 -11.47 8.26
N LEU A 186 2.53 -10.77 8.00
CA LEU A 186 3.57 -10.53 9.00
C LEU A 186 3.05 -9.64 10.13
N MET A 187 2.36 -8.55 9.82
CA MET A 187 1.75 -7.67 10.82
C MET A 187 0.75 -8.42 11.70
N ALA A 188 -0.10 -9.27 11.11
CA ALA A 188 -1.05 -10.07 11.87
C ALA A 188 -0.37 -11.04 12.86
N ALA A 189 0.77 -11.61 12.49
CA ALA A 189 1.55 -12.46 13.39
C ALA A 189 2.13 -11.64 14.56
N GLN A 190 2.78 -10.52 14.28
CA GLN A 190 3.32 -9.61 15.30
C GLN A 190 2.24 -9.08 16.25
N MET A 191 1.08 -8.70 15.70
CA MET A 191 -0.05 -8.21 16.52
C MET A 191 -0.57 -9.29 17.47
N LYS A 192 -0.63 -10.55 17.04
CA LYS A 192 -1.05 -11.66 17.95
C LYS A 192 -0.11 -11.81 19.12
N GLU A 193 1.20 -11.70 18.91
CA GLU A 193 2.21 -11.78 19.97
C GLU A 193 2.13 -10.57 20.90
N HIS A 194 1.88 -9.39 20.36
CA HIS A 194 1.79 -8.13 21.12
C HIS A 194 0.49 -8.02 21.94
N LEU A 195 -0.60 -8.67 21.49
CA LEU A 195 -1.92 -8.62 22.15
C LEU A 195 -2.12 -9.73 23.18
N THR A 196 -1.21 -10.69 23.29
CA THR A 196 -1.20 -11.74 24.33
C THR A 196 -0.46 -11.29 25.54
#